data_c809ab0b85a0bd2be8e2ee5d7b7e0d14
#
_entry.id   c809ab0b85a0bd2be8e2ee5d7b7e0d14
#
_cell.length_a   1.000
_cell.length_b   1.000
_cell.length_c   1.000
_cell.angle_alpha   90.00
_cell.angle_beta   90.00
_cell.angle_gamma   90.00
#
_symmetry.space_group_name_H-M   'P 1'
#
loop_
_entity.id
_entity.type
_entity.pdbx_description
1 polymer ?
#
loop_
_entity_poly.entity_id
_entity_poly.type
_entity_poly.pdbx_seq_one_letter_code
_entity_poly.pdbx_strand_id
1 'polypeptide(L)'
;SEATQNVKEQLTKLAADLFEASENDLVFDEGSVHVAGLPSRKIKLEKLAEEAESRTGGSGPVIATASNSIEDNAPAVAVHAVKVAVDLETGKVSPKNYIAVQDVGFAINPMLIEGQVQGGVLQGLGWGLWEEMPYDAQGQLLASNFLDYAMPRADDSVFVDAVLVENPSPLG
;
A
#
# COMPACT_ATOMS: atom_id res chain seq x y z
N SER A 1 12.54 -9.07 -1.39
CA SER A 1 13.05 -8.00 -2.25
C SER A 1 14.58 -8.09 -2.36
N GLU A 2 15.17 -7.46 -3.36
CA GLU A 2 16.64 -7.43 -3.56
C GLU A 2 17.33 -6.79 -2.34
N ALA A 3 16.82 -5.69 -1.80
CA ALA A 3 17.37 -5.07 -0.60
C ALA A 3 17.40 -6.05 0.61
N THR A 4 16.37 -6.86 0.78
CA THR A 4 16.32 -7.87 1.84
C THR A 4 17.39 -8.94 1.63
N GLN A 5 17.61 -9.35 0.39
CA GLN A 5 18.65 -10.31 0.05
C GLN A 5 20.05 -9.75 0.35
N ASN A 6 20.31 -8.50 -0.03
CA ASN A 6 21.58 -7.83 0.23
C ASN A 6 21.85 -7.66 1.75
N VAL A 7 20.81 -7.34 2.55
CA VAL A 7 20.93 -7.34 4.02
C VAL A 7 21.25 -8.73 4.55
N LYS A 8 20.57 -9.76 4.04
CA LYS A 8 20.83 -11.15 4.46
C LYS A 8 22.27 -11.58 4.16
N GLU A 9 22.81 -11.19 3.02
CA GLU A 9 24.22 -11.50 2.67
C GLU A 9 25.23 -10.82 3.61
N GLN A 10 24.98 -9.56 3.97
CA GLN A 10 25.82 -8.84 4.95
C GLN A 10 25.77 -9.54 6.32
N LEU A 11 24.58 -9.91 6.80
CA LEU A 11 24.40 -10.62 8.07
C LEU A 11 25.01 -12.03 8.01
N THR A 12 24.94 -12.71 6.86
CA THR A 12 25.55 -14.03 6.67
C THR A 12 27.06 -13.95 6.83
N LYS A 13 27.71 -12.99 6.18
CA LYS A 13 29.18 -12.79 6.31
C LYS A 13 29.58 -12.51 7.75
N LEU A 14 28.87 -11.61 8.42
CA LEU A 14 29.15 -11.28 9.82
C LEU A 14 28.96 -12.49 10.75
N ALA A 15 27.91 -13.27 10.54
CA ALA A 15 27.63 -14.46 11.31
C ALA A 15 28.71 -15.58 11.06
N ALA A 16 29.15 -15.72 9.80
CA ALA A 16 30.22 -16.65 9.43
C ALA A 16 31.50 -16.32 10.18
N ASP A 17 31.90 -15.06 10.24
CA ASP A 17 33.06 -14.58 11.00
C ASP A 17 32.91 -14.85 12.51
N LEU A 18 31.73 -14.55 13.09
CA LEU A 18 31.46 -14.73 14.52
C LEU A 18 31.43 -16.22 14.94
N PHE A 19 30.91 -17.07 14.08
CA PHE A 19 30.82 -18.48 14.34
C PHE A 19 32.08 -19.27 13.88
N GLU A 20 33.01 -18.60 13.17
CA GLU A 20 34.16 -19.29 12.51
C GLU A 20 33.66 -20.46 11.66
N ALA A 21 32.61 -20.22 10.85
CA ALA A 21 31.90 -21.22 10.04
C ALA A 21 31.78 -20.77 8.60
N SER A 22 31.53 -21.70 7.70
CA SER A 22 31.21 -21.35 6.31
C SER A 22 29.84 -20.64 6.19
N GLU A 23 29.75 -19.67 5.31
CA GLU A 23 28.45 -18.99 5.00
C GLU A 23 27.36 -20.00 4.60
N ASN A 24 27.75 -21.10 3.92
CA ASN A 24 26.81 -22.13 3.47
C ASN A 24 26.27 -23.02 4.60
N ASP A 25 26.93 -22.99 5.77
CA ASP A 25 26.53 -23.78 6.94
C ASP A 25 25.63 -23.00 7.89
N LEU A 26 25.23 -21.77 7.52
CA LEU A 26 24.39 -20.91 8.34
C LEU A 26 22.91 -21.05 7.98
N VAL A 27 22.11 -21.23 9.01
CA VAL A 27 20.64 -21.32 8.92
C VAL A 27 20.00 -20.14 9.63
N PHE A 28 19.15 -19.40 8.90
CA PHE A 28 18.34 -18.31 9.46
C PHE A 28 16.96 -18.86 9.79
N ASP A 29 16.59 -18.78 11.05
CA ASP A 29 15.33 -19.30 11.56
C ASP A 29 14.80 -18.43 12.71
N GLU A 30 13.48 -18.14 12.70
CA GLU A 30 12.77 -17.40 13.76
C GLU A 30 13.53 -16.17 14.33
N GLY A 31 14.07 -15.32 13.45
CA GLY A 31 14.79 -14.11 13.87
C GLY A 31 16.15 -14.35 14.49
N SER A 32 16.73 -15.53 14.26
CA SER A 32 18.06 -15.94 14.72
C SER A 32 18.86 -16.56 13.58
N VAL A 33 20.18 -16.66 13.75
CA VAL A 33 21.07 -17.42 12.89
C VAL A 33 21.86 -18.41 13.73
N HIS A 34 22.06 -19.61 13.21
CA HIS A 34 22.86 -20.67 13.85
C HIS A 34 23.62 -21.50 12.80
N VAL A 35 24.59 -22.27 13.25
CA VAL A 35 25.31 -23.20 12.37
C VAL A 35 24.47 -24.48 12.18
N ALA A 36 24.38 -24.96 10.95
CA ALA A 36 23.70 -26.21 10.62
C ALA A 36 24.20 -27.38 11.48
N GLY A 37 23.25 -28.11 12.08
CA GLY A 37 23.58 -29.22 13.01
C GLY A 37 23.90 -28.80 14.46
N LEU A 38 23.98 -27.48 14.75
CA LEU A 38 24.25 -26.95 16.09
C LEU A 38 23.21 -25.84 16.49
N PRO A 39 21.91 -26.15 16.60
CA PRO A 39 20.86 -25.16 16.87
C PRO A 39 20.99 -24.52 18.27
N SER A 40 21.76 -25.10 19.18
CA SER A 40 22.07 -24.49 20.49
C SER A 40 23.04 -23.31 20.40
N ARG A 41 23.85 -23.23 19.34
CA ARG A 41 24.80 -22.14 19.07
C ARG A 41 24.14 -21.13 18.12
N LYS A 42 23.23 -20.30 18.66
CA LYS A 42 22.50 -19.32 17.91
C LYS A 42 22.73 -17.90 18.41
N ILE A 43 22.62 -16.93 17.52
CA ILE A 43 22.59 -15.49 17.81
C ILE A 43 21.31 -14.86 17.24
N LYS A 44 20.67 -13.95 17.96
CA LYS A 44 19.54 -13.18 17.46
C LYS A 44 20.02 -12.17 16.42
N LEU A 45 19.19 -11.91 15.39
CA LEU A 45 19.51 -10.93 14.35
C LEU A 45 19.72 -9.52 14.92
N GLU A 46 18.94 -9.13 15.95
CA GLU A 46 19.12 -7.89 16.69
C GLU A 46 20.56 -7.77 17.22
N LYS A 47 21.02 -8.78 17.93
CA LYS A 47 22.37 -8.80 18.51
C LYS A 47 23.45 -8.86 17.43
N LEU A 48 23.19 -9.52 16.32
CA LEU A 48 24.12 -9.57 15.19
C LEU A 48 24.24 -8.17 14.52
N ALA A 49 23.16 -7.41 14.46
CA ALA A 49 23.18 -6.04 13.97
C ALA A 49 23.96 -5.09 14.91
N GLU A 50 23.79 -5.24 16.23
CA GLU A 50 24.58 -4.49 17.23
C GLU A 50 26.08 -4.76 17.10
N GLU A 51 26.45 -6.01 16.87
CA GLU A 51 27.85 -6.40 16.64
C GLU A 51 28.43 -5.76 15.36
N ALA A 52 27.60 -5.59 14.32
CA ALA A 52 28.03 -4.91 13.10
C ALA A 52 28.44 -3.45 13.35
N GLU A 53 27.71 -2.76 14.23
CA GLU A 53 27.99 -1.35 14.58
C GLU A 53 29.18 -1.22 15.53
N SER A 54 29.35 -2.15 16.48
CA SER A 54 30.31 -2.03 17.58
C SER A 54 31.71 -2.51 17.25
N ARG A 55 31.90 -3.31 16.21
CA ARG A 55 33.24 -3.85 15.85
C ARG A 55 34.17 -2.74 15.37
N THR A 56 35.32 -2.61 16.03
CA THR A 56 36.40 -1.75 15.56
C THR A 56 36.91 -2.25 14.20
N GLY A 57 36.73 -1.46 13.16
CA GLY A 57 36.97 -1.87 11.77
C GLY A 57 35.81 -2.61 11.11
N GLY A 58 34.64 -2.64 11.74
CA GLY A 58 33.41 -3.18 11.18
C GLY A 58 32.85 -2.33 10.04
N SER A 59 31.96 -2.90 9.27
CA SER A 59 31.35 -2.26 8.09
C SER A 59 30.30 -1.19 8.44
N GLY A 60 30.13 -0.86 9.72
CA GLY A 60 29.07 0.04 10.17
C GLY A 60 27.70 -0.64 10.20
N PRO A 61 26.61 0.13 10.27
CA PRO A 61 25.27 -0.42 10.34
C PRO A 61 24.93 -1.25 9.09
N VAL A 62 24.20 -2.33 9.28
CA VAL A 62 23.75 -3.22 8.18
C VAL A 62 22.66 -2.48 7.38
N ILE A 63 23.02 -1.99 6.22
CA ILE A 63 22.12 -1.22 5.33
C ILE A 63 22.24 -1.77 3.92
N ALA A 64 21.11 -1.92 3.25
CA ALA A 64 21.08 -2.17 1.83
C ALA A 64 19.96 -1.36 1.15
N THR A 65 20.26 -0.90 -0.03
CA THR A 65 19.32 -0.23 -0.93
C THR A 65 19.19 -1.04 -2.20
N ALA A 66 17.99 -1.07 -2.76
CA ALA A 66 17.74 -1.63 -4.07
C ALA A 66 16.82 -0.69 -4.84
N SER A 67 17.02 -0.62 -6.14
CA SER A 67 16.16 0.12 -7.05
C SER A 67 15.52 -0.85 -8.03
N ASN A 68 14.23 -0.75 -8.21
CA ASN A 68 13.50 -1.52 -9.20
C ASN A 68 12.80 -0.58 -10.17
N SER A 69 12.87 -0.85 -11.45
CA SER A 69 12.17 -0.13 -12.50
C SER A 69 11.13 -1.08 -13.11
N ILE A 70 9.88 -0.66 -13.12
CA ILE A 70 8.80 -1.36 -13.81
C ILE A 70 8.69 -0.74 -15.20
N GLU A 71 8.93 -1.54 -16.25
CA GLU A 71 8.85 -1.08 -17.64
C GLU A 71 7.41 -1.04 -18.15
N ASP A 72 6.57 -1.96 -17.65
CA ASP A 72 5.17 -2.08 -18.03
C ASP A 72 4.24 -2.00 -16.81
N ASN A 73 3.10 -1.33 -16.98
CA ASN A 73 2.07 -1.27 -15.95
C ASN A 73 1.00 -2.33 -16.20
N ALA A 74 0.60 -3.04 -15.16
CA ALA A 74 -0.57 -3.90 -15.20
C ALA A 74 -1.84 -3.07 -15.42
N PRO A 75 -2.78 -3.49 -16.29
CA PRO A 75 -4.04 -2.78 -16.49
C PRO A 75 -4.88 -2.83 -15.21
N ALA A 76 -5.42 -1.69 -14.81
CA ALA A 76 -6.40 -1.61 -13.74
C ALA A 76 -7.81 -1.88 -14.31
N VAL A 77 -8.54 -2.82 -13.68
CA VAL A 77 -9.92 -3.15 -14.07
C VAL A 77 -10.84 -2.95 -12.89
N ALA A 78 -11.92 -2.18 -13.11
CA ALA A 78 -12.96 -1.97 -12.11
C ALA A 78 -14.33 -2.01 -12.74
N VAL A 79 -15.33 -2.49 -11.98
CA VAL A 79 -16.75 -2.45 -12.35
C VAL A 79 -17.53 -1.88 -11.19
N HIS A 80 -18.30 -0.84 -11.45
CA HIS A 80 -19.12 -0.18 -10.45
C HIS A 80 -20.62 -0.33 -10.81
N ALA A 81 -21.42 -0.64 -9.79
CA ALA A 81 -22.87 -0.69 -9.90
C ALA A 81 -23.51 0.17 -8.80
N VAL A 82 -24.43 1.02 -9.18
CA VAL A 82 -25.11 1.91 -8.24
C VAL A 82 -26.62 1.86 -8.44
N LYS A 83 -27.35 1.74 -7.32
CA LYS A 83 -28.80 1.91 -7.28
C LYS A 83 -29.12 3.34 -6.84
N VAL A 84 -29.88 4.04 -7.63
CA VAL A 84 -30.29 5.44 -7.34
C VAL A 84 -31.81 5.55 -7.20
N ALA A 85 -32.26 6.51 -6.41
CA ALA A 85 -33.62 7.01 -6.42
C ALA A 85 -33.61 8.41 -7.03
N VAL A 86 -34.55 8.66 -7.92
CA VAL A 86 -34.75 9.99 -8.57
C VAL A 86 -36.09 10.53 -8.17
N ASP A 87 -36.07 11.72 -7.62
CA ASP A 87 -37.30 12.50 -7.40
C ASP A 87 -37.75 13.10 -8.75
N LEU A 88 -38.91 12.69 -9.21
CA LEU A 88 -39.41 13.09 -10.53
C LEU A 88 -39.88 14.55 -10.59
N GLU A 89 -40.16 15.17 -9.44
CA GLU A 89 -40.58 16.58 -9.39
C GLU A 89 -39.41 17.54 -9.40
N THR A 90 -38.32 17.17 -8.66
CA THR A 90 -37.17 18.03 -8.48
C THR A 90 -35.96 17.61 -9.31
N GLY A 91 -35.96 16.40 -9.85
CA GLY A 91 -34.79 15.79 -10.51
C GLY A 91 -33.66 15.35 -9.54
N LYS A 92 -33.86 15.45 -8.23
CA LYS A 92 -32.87 15.12 -7.23
C LYS A 92 -32.52 13.65 -7.30
N VAL A 93 -31.25 13.35 -7.51
CA VAL A 93 -30.69 11.97 -7.50
C VAL A 93 -30.13 11.65 -6.11
N SER A 94 -30.51 10.49 -5.58
CA SER A 94 -30.03 10.00 -4.29
C SER A 94 -29.47 8.59 -4.46
N PRO A 95 -28.16 8.38 -4.34
CA PRO A 95 -27.57 7.05 -4.30
C PRO A 95 -28.09 6.25 -3.09
N LYS A 96 -28.42 4.97 -3.28
CA LYS A 96 -28.97 4.09 -2.24
C LYS A 96 -28.05 2.95 -1.88
N ASN A 97 -27.47 2.30 -2.88
CA ASN A 97 -26.50 1.22 -2.71
C ASN A 97 -25.43 1.39 -3.76
N TYR A 98 -24.20 1.12 -3.38
CA TYR A 98 -23.05 1.19 -4.28
C TYR A 98 -22.19 -0.05 -4.11
N ILE A 99 -21.87 -0.71 -5.21
CA ILE A 99 -20.94 -1.83 -5.24
C ILE A 99 -19.78 -1.44 -6.17
N ALA A 100 -18.57 -1.55 -5.66
CA ALA A 100 -17.35 -1.34 -6.42
C ALA A 100 -16.53 -2.62 -6.42
N VAL A 101 -16.38 -3.25 -7.57
CA VAL A 101 -15.55 -4.43 -7.78
C VAL A 101 -14.25 -3.97 -8.42
N GLN A 102 -13.13 -4.20 -7.76
CA GLN A 102 -11.81 -3.74 -8.18
C GLN A 102 -10.84 -4.90 -8.27
N ASP A 103 -10.20 -5.09 -9.43
CA ASP A 103 -9.01 -5.95 -9.52
C ASP A 103 -7.82 -5.17 -8.92
N VAL A 104 -7.25 -5.73 -7.87
CA VAL A 104 -6.17 -5.10 -7.09
C VAL A 104 -4.84 -5.84 -7.20
N GLY A 105 -4.79 -6.87 -8.06
CA GLY A 105 -3.63 -7.74 -8.18
C GLY A 105 -3.43 -8.54 -6.90
N PHE A 106 -2.47 -8.18 -6.08
CA PHE A 106 -2.23 -8.76 -4.76
C PHE A 106 -2.53 -7.73 -3.66
N ALA A 107 -3.50 -8.00 -2.81
CA ALA A 107 -3.91 -7.11 -1.72
C ALA A 107 -2.94 -7.17 -0.53
N ILE A 108 -1.89 -6.35 -0.54
CA ILE A 108 -0.92 -6.27 0.57
C ILE A 108 -1.61 -5.86 1.88
N ASN A 109 -2.56 -4.93 1.81
CA ASN A 109 -3.38 -4.50 2.95
C ASN A 109 -4.83 -4.25 2.49
N PRO A 110 -5.73 -5.24 2.60
CA PRO A 110 -7.11 -5.12 2.15
C PRO A 110 -7.86 -3.94 2.77
N MET A 111 -7.69 -3.68 4.07
CA MET A 111 -8.36 -2.58 4.78
C MET A 111 -8.01 -1.21 4.18
N LEU A 112 -6.74 -0.98 3.81
CA LEU A 112 -6.35 0.27 3.17
C LEU A 112 -6.92 0.38 1.76
N ILE A 113 -6.99 -0.73 1.02
CA ILE A 113 -7.56 -0.75 -0.33
C ILE A 113 -9.07 -0.45 -0.28
N GLU A 114 -9.80 -1.07 0.62
CA GLU A 114 -11.22 -0.77 0.84
C GLU A 114 -11.44 0.72 1.13
N GLY A 115 -10.63 1.31 2.01
CA GLY A 115 -10.68 2.74 2.31
C GLY A 115 -10.41 3.62 1.07
N GLN A 116 -9.45 3.24 0.21
CA GLN A 116 -9.16 3.94 -1.03
C GLN A 116 -10.32 3.82 -2.03
N VAL A 117 -10.93 2.66 -2.17
CA VAL A 117 -12.09 2.43 -3.05
C VAL A 117 -13.29 3.27 -2.58
N GLN A 118 -13.60 3.22 -1.28
CA GLN A 118 -14.70 4.00 -0.69
C GLN A 118 -14.48 5.51 -0.85
N GLY A 119 -13.26 5.98 -0.58
CA GLY A 119 -12.89 7.39 -0.78
C GLY A 119 -13.00 7.83 -2.23
N GLY A 120 -12.53 7.02 -3.17
CA GLY A 120 -12.63 7.28 -4.60
C GLY A 120 -14.09 7.34 -5.10
N VAL A 121 -14.93 6.44 -4.61
CA VAL A 121 -16.39 6.45 -4.92
C VAL A 121 -17.04 7.72 -4.40
N LEU A 122 -16.77 8.11 -3.15
CA LEU A 122 -17.37 9.33 -2.58
C LEU A 122 -16.92 10.59 -3.33
N GLN A 123 -15.65 10.66 -3.71
CA GLN A 123 -15.14 11.74 -4.55
C GLN A 123 -15.83 11.77 -5.91
N GLY A 124 -16.00 10.63 -6.58
CA GLY A 124 -16.68 10.54 -7.86
C GLY A 124 -18.15 10.91 -7.78
N LEU A 125 -18.84 10.54 -6.71
CA LEU A 125 -20.22 10.99 -6.45
C LEU A 125 -20.29 12.50 -6.20
N GLY A 126 -19.31 13.06 -5.50
CA GLY A 126 -19.16 14.49 -5.28
C GLY A 126 -19.15 15.25 -6.61
N TRP A 127 -18.24 14.87 -7.49
CA TRP A 127 -18.11 15.49 -8.81
C TRP A 127 -19.37 15.33 -9.69
N GLY A 128 -20.03 14.19 -9.57
CA GLY A 128 -21.20 13.91 -10.39
C GLY A 128 -22.51 14.55 -9.91
N LEU A 129 -22.65 14.85 -8.63
CA LEU A 129 -23.94 15.20 -8.03
C LEU A 129 -23.97 16.56 -7.32
N TRP A 130 -22.84 17.06 -6.81
CA TRP A 130 -22.82 18.24 -5.93
C TRP A 130 -21.79 19.29 -6.30
N GLU A 131 -20.58 18.86 -6.66
CA GLU A 131 -19.46 19.76 -6.86
C GLU A 131 -19.57 20.49 -8.20
N GLU A 132 -19.66 21.83 -8.14
CA GLU A 132 -19.70 22.69 -9.31
C GLU A 132 -18.75 23.87 -9.11
N MET A 133 -18.01 24.22 -10.17
CA MET A 133 -17.15 25.40 -10.21
C MET A 133 -17.67 26.41 -11.24
N PRO A 134 -18.75 27.16 -10.92
CA PRO A 134 -19.33 28.12 -11.84
C PRO A 134 -18.42 29.36 -11.97
N TYR A 135 -18.32 29.87 -13.20
CA TYR A 135 -17.62 31.11 -13.52
C TYR A 135 -18.59 32.13 -14.10
N ASP A 136 -18.37 33.41 -13.81
CA ASP A 136 -19.11 34.49 -14.47
C ASP A 136 -18.61 34.75 -15.90
N ALA A 137 -19.25 35.69 -16.58
CA ALA A 137 -18.92 36.07 -17.95
C ALA A 137 -17.52 36.71 -18.09
N GLN A 138 -16.89 37.11 -16.98
CA GLN A 138 -15.56 37.69 -16.90
C GLN A 138 -14.49 36.66 -16.53
N GLY A 139 -14.90 35.40 -16.29
CA GLY A 139 -14.00 34.31 -15.90
C GLY A 139 -13.67 34.27 -14.39
N GLN A 140 -14.41 35.00 -13.56
CA GLN A 140 -14.26 34.97 -12.12
C GLN A 140 -14.96 33.73 -11.55
N LEU A 141 -14.25 32.95 -10.72
CA LEU A 141 -14.83 31.82 -10.00
C LEU A 141 -15.84 32.31 -8.95
N LEU A 142 -17.06 31.79 -9.00
CA LEU A 142 -18.13 32.15 -8.08
C LEU A 142 -18.13 31.26 -6.82
N ALA A 143 -17.77 29.98 -6.94
CA ALA A 143 -17.61 29.04 -5.81
C ALA A 143 -16.20 29.11 -5.24
N SER A 144 -15.83 30.21 -4.60
CA SER A 144 -14.46 30.47 -4.13
C SER A 144 -14.17 30.07 -2.68
N ASN A 145 -15.14 29.52 -1.97
CA ASN A 145 -15.04 29.09 -0.58
C ASN A 145 -15.93 27.86 -0.32
N PHE A 146 -15.76 27.20 0.85
CA PHE A 146 -16.52 25.98 1.19
C PHE A 146 -18.00 26.19 1.53
N LEU A 147 -18.50 27.44 1.56
CA LEU A 147 -19.93 27.71 1.63
C LEU A 147 -20.59 27.55 0.26
N ASP A 148 -19.86 27.94 -0.78
CA ASP A 148 -20.37 27.96 -2.16
C ASP A 148 -19.99 26.68 -2.94
N TYR A 149 -18.86 26.07 -2.58
CA TYR A 149 -18.39 24.80 -3.16
C TYR A 149 -18.94 23.63 -2.36
N ALA A 150 -19.94 22.95 -2.88
CA ALA A 150 -20.65 21.87 -2.20
C ALA A 150 -19.90 20.55 -2.30
N MET A 151 -19.08 20.24 -1.29
CA MET A 151 -18.47 18.90 -1.15
C MET A 151 -19.44 17.92 -0.48
N PRO A 152 -19.33 16.61 -0.75
CA PRO A 152 -20.07 15.59 -0.04
C PRO A 152 -19.83 15.66 1.49
N ARG A 153 -20.90 15.54 2.25
CA ARG A 153 -20.88 15.50 3.71
C ARG A 153 -21.09 14.07 4.19
N ALA A 154 -20.93 13.84 5.48
CA ALA A 154 -21.10 12.51 6.07
C ALA A 154 -22.51 11.94 5.89
N ASP A 155 -23.54 12.79 5.86
CA ASP A 155 -24.93 12.42 5.62
C ASP A 155 -25.28 12.23 4.13
N ASP A 156 -24.44 12.71 3.23
CA ASP A 156 -24.55 12.46 1.78
C ASP A 156 -23.90 11.11 1.38
N SER A 157 -23.11 10.51 2.28
CA SER A 157 -22.39 9.28 1.99
C SER A 157 -23.35 8.09 1.81
N VAL A 158 -23.04 7.24 0.83
CA VAL A 158 -23.69 5.95 0.65
C VAL A 158 -22.75 4.84 1.13
N PHE A 159 -23.33 3.77 1.69
CA PHE A 159 -22.52 2.58 1.97
C PHE A 159 -21.99 2.00 0.66
N VAL A 160 -20.66 1.85 0.60
CA VAL A 160 -19.95 1.29 -0.55
C VAL A 160 -19.50 -0.12 -0.18
N ASP A 161 -20.04 -1.11 -0.87
CA ASP A 161 -19.57 -2.49 -0.81
C ASP A 161 -18.35 -2.63 -1.74
N ALA A 162 -17.15 -2.64 -1.16
CA ALA A 162 -15.92 -2.78 -1.89
C ALA A 162 -15.55 -4.26 -2.02
N VAL A 163 -15.64 -4.80 -3.22
CA VAL A 163 -15.28 -6.19 -3.54
C VAL A 163 -13.90 -6.20 -4.20
N LEU A 164 -12.93 -6.76 -3.50
CA LEU A 164 -11.56 -6.87 -4.01
C LEU A 164 -11.40 -8.20 -4.76
N VAL A 165 -10.94 -8.13 -5.99
CA VAL A 165 -10.56 -9.28 -6.81
C VAL A 165 -9.05 -9.32 -6.88
N GLU A 166 -8.45 -10.43 -6.48
CA GLU A 166 -7.00 -10.62 -6.56
C GLU A 166 -6.65 -11.44 -7.79
N ASN A 167 -6.08 -10.76 -8.80
CA ASN A 167 -5.54 -11.38 -10.00
C ASN A 167 -4.09 -10.89 -10.19
N PRO A 168 -3.13 -11.49 -9.46
CA PRO A 168 -1.75 -11.03 -9.44
C PRO A 168 -1.13 -10.97 -10.83
N SER A 169 -0.54 -9.83 -11.15
CA SER A 169 0.18 -9.64 -12.41
C SER A 169 1.65 -10.05 -12.26
N PRO A 170 2.26 -10.68 -13.30
CA PRO A 170 3.70 -10.90 -13.33
C PRO A 170 4.52 -9.61 -13.47
N LEU A 171 3.86 -8.50 -13.75
CA LEU A 171 4.51 -7.18 -13.90
C LEU A 171 4.67 -6.42 -12.57
N GLY A 172 4.17 -6.94 -11.46
CA GLY A 172 4.27 -6.30 -10.13
C GLY A 172 2.96 -6.27 -9.40
#